data_ebad1766027f4a881c489e4659f2c4a6
#
_entry.id   ebad1766027f4a881c489e4659f2c4a6
#
_cell.length_a   1.000
_cell.length_b   1.000
_cell.length_c   1.000
_cell.angle_alpha   90.00
_cell.angle_beta   90.00
_cell.angle_gamma   90.00
#
_symmetry.space_group_name_H-M   'P 1'
#
loop_
_entity.id
_entity.type
_entity.pdbx_description
1 polymer ?
#
loop_
_entity_poly.entity_id
_entity_poly.type
_entity_poly.pdbx_seq_one_letter_code
_entity_poly.pdbx_strand_id
1 'polypeptide(L)'
;MGWFYGFKLHLVINDKGEIMACKLTGAKTDDRKVVDILTEGLTGKLVGDKGYIKKPLSEALWERGLQLITRVKKKMKNGMISLFDKALLRKRAIIESVNDQLKNISQIEHTRHRSHFNFMINVLCGLIAYCFQPKKPSIAKNTKNALLIL
;
A
#
# COMPACT_ATOMS: atom_id res chain seq x y z
N MET A 1 -22.69 -11.24 11.33
CA MET A 1 -22.31 -10.09 10.46
C MET A 1 -23.21 -10.08 9.25
N GLY A 2 -23.91 -8.98 9.00
CA GLY A 2 -24.78 -8.83 7.81
C GLY A 2 -23.97 -8.69 6.52
N TRP A 3 -24.67 -8.83 5.39
CA TRP A 3 -24.11 -8.56 4.08
C TRP A 3 -23.85 -7.06 3.95
N PHE A 4 -22.60 -6.68 3.55
CA PHE A 4 -22.29 -5.30 3.24
C PHE A 4 -21.70 -5.21 1.81
N TYR A 5 -22.04 -4.13 1.14
CA TYR A 5 -21.47 -3.77 -0.15
C TYR A 5 -20.42 -2.67 0.08
N GLY A 6 -19.23 -2.87 -0.43
CA GLY A 6 -18.16 -1.90 -0.21
C GLY A 6 -17.03 -2.04 -1.21
N PHE A 7 -16.14 -1.03 -1.19
CA PHE A 7 -14.94 -0.99 -1.99
C PHE A 7 -13.70 -1.04 -1.10
N LYS A 8 -12.60 -1.53 -1.65
CA LYS A 8 -11.27 -1.44 -1.07
C LYS A 8 -10.39 -0.56 -1.94
N LEU A 9 -9.73 0.40 -1.33
CA LEU A 9 -8.66 1.16 -1.95
C LEU A 9 -7.33 0.50 -1.62
N HIS A 10 -6.59 0.10 -2.65
CA HIS A 10 -5.23 -0.41 -2.55
C HIS A 10 -4.26 0.70 -2.97
N LEU A 11 -3.20 0.88 -2.19
CA LEU A 11 -2.20 1.93 -2.42
C LEU A 11 -0.80 1.35 -2.35
N VAL A 12 0.08 1.87 -3.19
CA VAL A 12 1.54 1.79 -3.03
C VAL A 12 2.06 3.20 -2.90
N ILE A 13 2.84 3.46 -1.87
CA ILE A 13 3.50 4.74 -1.63
C ILE A 13 5.02 4.56 -1.60
N ASN A 14 5.74 5.65 -1.83
CA ASN A 14 7.18 5.67 -1.58
C ASN A 14 7.51 6.18 -0.16
N ASP A 15 8.79 6.27 0.17
CA ASP A 15 9.32 6.75 1.44
C ASP A 15 9.06 8.25 1.71
N LYS A 16 8.63 8.99 0.68
CA LYS A 16 8.20 10.39 0.78
C LYS A 16 6.69 10.55 0.96
N GLY A 17 5.95 9.43 1.08
CA GLY A 17 4.49 9.44 1.17
C GLY A 17 3.79 9.78 -0.15
N GLU A 18 4.48 9.76 -1.27
CA GLU A 18 3.88 9.98 -2.59
C GLU A 18 3.20 8.70 -3.07
N ILE A 19 2.00 8.83 -3.63
CA ILE A 19 1.26 7.70 -4.19
C ILE A 19 1.91 7.29 -5.52
N MET A 20 2.45 6.07 -5.57
CA MET A 20 3.06 5.49 -6.76
C MET A 20 2.05 4.73 -7.60
N ALA A 21 1.11 4.05 -6.95
CA ALA A 21 0.02 3.35 -7.61
C ALA A 21 -1.21 3.26 -6.70
N CYS A 22 -2.39 3.21 -7.32
CA CYS A 22 -3.63 2.98 -6.61
C CYS A 22 -4.57 2.11 -7.44
N LYS A 23 -5.41 1.32 -6.75
CA LYS A 23 -6.47 0.52 -7.37
C LYS A 23 -7.67 0.41 -6.44
N LEU A 24 -8.85 0.63 -7.01
CA LEU A 24 -10.12 0.42 -6.32
C LEU A 24 -10.69 -0.93 -6.75
N THR A 25 -11.11 -1.75 -5.78
CA THR A 25 -11.72 -3.06 -6.03
C THR A 25 -12.96 -3.26 -5.16
N GLY A 26 -13.78 -4.25 -5.50
CA GLY A 26 -14.84 -4.67 -4.58
C GLY A 26 -14.28 -5.26 -3.28
N ALA A 27 -15.01 -5.10 -2.19
CA ALA A 27 -14.58 -5.51 -0.84
C ALA A 27 -14.20 -6.99 -0.71
N LYS A 28 -14.74 -7.87 -1.56
CA LYS A 28 -14.45 -9.32 -1.56
C LYS A 28 -13.14 -9.69 -2.26
N THR A 29 -12.49 -8.75 -2.95
CA THR A 29 -11.24 -9.02 -3.68
C THR A 29 -10.11 -9.34 -2.71
N ASP A 30 -9.38 -10.42 -3.00
CA ASP A 30 -8.15 -10.79 -2.26
C ASP A 30 -7.05 -9.77 -2.58
N ASP A 31 -6.50 -9.15 -1.56
CA ASP A 31 -5.48 -8.10 -1.68
C ASP A 31 -4.23 -8.58 -2.44
N ARG A 32 -3.88 -9.88 -2.30
CA ARG A 32 -2.73 -10.49 -2.97
C ARG A 32 -2.87 -10.56 -4.49
N LYS A 33 -4.11 -10.67 -5.01
CA LYS A 33 -4.38 -10.69 -6.46
C LYS A 33 -4.16 -9.32 -7.12
N VAL A 34 -4.21 -8.28 -6.32
CA VAL A 34 -4.10 -6.89 -6.79
C VAL A 34 -2.64 -6.44 -6.85
N VAL A 35 -1.77 -7.02 -6.01
CA VAL A 35 -0.36 -6.60 -5.88
C VAL A 35 0.36 -6.65 -7.22
N ASP A 36 0.15 -7.69 -8.00
CA ASP A 36 0.83 -7.89 -9.29
C ASP A 36 0.57 -6.72 -10.25
N ILE A 37 -0.69 -6.35 -10.42
CA ILE A 37 -1.10 -5.22 -11.27
C ILE A 37 -0.68 -3.88 -10.63
N LEU A 38 -0.83 -3.76 -9.31
CA LEU A 38 -0.55 -2.52 -8.58
C LEU A 38 0.94 -2.16 -8.58
N THR A 39 1.80 -3.16 -8.74
CA THR A 39 3.26 -2.99 -8.74
C THR A 39 3.88 -3.11 -10.12
N GLU A 40 3.08 -3.07 -11.18
CA GLU A 40 3.57 -3.10 -12.55
C GLU A 40 4.51 -1.91 -12.82
N GLY A 41 5.66 -2.19 -13.41
CA GLY A 41 6.69 -1.18 -13.68
C GLY A 41 7.45 -0.66 -12.45
N LEU A 42 7.13 -1.12 -11.23
CA LEU A 42 7.85 -0.74 -10.02
C LEU A 42 8.99 -1.73 -9.75
N THR A 43 10.12 -1.19 -9.28
CA THR A 43 11.33 -1.96 -8.92
C THR A 43 11.86 -1.53 -7.55
N GLY A 44 12.75 -2.34 -6.95
CA GLY A 44 13.38 -2.04 -5.67
C GLY A 44 12.83 -2.87 -4.51
N LYS A 45 12.47 -2.25 -3.39
CA LYS A 45 12.00 -2.94 -2.18
C LYS A 45 10.56 -2.56 -1.87
N LEU A 46 9.68 -3.55 -1.79
CA LEU A 46 8.28 -3.41 -1.41
C LEU A 46 8.07 -3.92 0.01
N VAL A 47 7.68 -3.04 0.92
CA VAL A 47 7.36 -3.42 2.29
C VAL A 47 5.86 -3.66 2.42
N GLY A 48 5.48 -4.86 2.82
CA GLY A 48 4.09 -5.26 2.98
C GLY A 48 3.78 -5.90 4.32
N ASP A 49 2.49 -6.12 4.58
CA ASP A 49 2.06 -6.84 5.79
C ASP A 49 2.21 -8.36 5.60
N LYS A 50 2.10 -9.10 6.71
CA LYS A 50 2.13 -10.58 6.74
C LYS A 50 1.05 -11.24 5.87
N GLY A 51 -0.03 -10.53 5.57
CA GLY A 51 -1.09 -10.98 4.70
C GLY A 51 -0.64 -11.26 3.28
N TYR A 52 0.40 -10.57 2.81
CA TYR A 52 0.95 -10.70 1.46
C TYR A 52 1.94 -11.86 1.30
N ILE A 53 2.25 -12.61 2.36
CA ILE A 53 3.17 -13.75 2.30
C ILE A 53 2.54 -14.88 1.48
N LYS A 54 3.01 -15.03 0.24
CA LYS A 54 2.69 -16.12 -0.65
C LYS A 54 3.90 -16.37 -1.55
N LYS A 55 4.44 -17.60 -1.54
CA LYS A 55 5.67 -17.94 -2.25
C LYS A 55 5.61 -17.58 -3.75
N PRO A 56 4.57 -17.98 -4.52
CA PRO A 56 4.48 -17.60 -5.93
C PRO A 56 4.45 -16.09 -6.18
N LEU A 57 3.81 -15.31 -5.29
CA LEU A 57 3.79 -13.85 -5.40
C LEU A 57 5.17 -13.26 -5.20
N SER A 58 5.91 -13.73 -4.19
CA SER A 58 7.26 -13.24 -3.90
C SER A 58 8.24 -13.58 -5.03
N GLU A 59 8.11 -14.75 -5.64
CA GLU A 59 8.93 -15.19 -6.77
C GLU A 59 8.65 -14.33 -8.02
N ALA A 60 7.38 -14.14 -8.38
CA ALA A 60 6.98 -13.32 -9.51
C ALA A 60 7.42 -11.85 -9.36
N LEU A 61 7.34 -11.28 -8.16
CA LEU A 61 7.82 -9.93 -7.88
C LEU A 61 9.36 -9.85 -7.99
N TRP A 62 10.07 -10.87 -7.48
CA TRP A 62 11.52 -10.93 -7.54
C TRP A 62 12.04 -10.96 -8.99
N GLU A 63 11.42 -11.75 -9.86
CA GLU A 63 11.75 -11.83 -11.29
C GLU A 63 11.63 -10.48 -12.00
N ARG A 64 10.75 -9.59 -11.52
CA ARG A 64 10.60 -8.23 -12.03
C ARG A 64 11.50 -7.20 -11.35
N GLY A 65 12.43 -7.63 -10.49
CA GLY A 65 13.32 -6.73 -9.75
C GLY A 65 12.67 -6.05 -8.55
N LEU A 66 11.55 -6.58 -8.03
CA LEU A 66 10.86 -6.05 -6.86
C LEU A 66 10.93 -7.02 -5.68
N GLN A 67 11.70 -6.69 -4.65
CA GLN A 67 11.87 -7.52 -3.46
C GLN A 67 10.74 -7.26 -2.44
N LEU A 68 9.87 -8.24 -2.22
CA LEU A 68 8.84 -8.16 -1.18
C LEU A 68 9.43 -8.43 0.21
N ILE A 69 9.33 -7.47 1.12
CA ILE A 69 9.79 -7.54 2.51
C ILE A 69 8.57 -7.56 3.42
N THR A 70 8.41 -8.62 4.21
CA THR A 70 7.32 -8.77 5.18
C THR A 70 7.84 -9.25 6.52
N ARG A 71 7.06 -9.07 7.59
CA ARG A 71 7.36 -9.70 8.88
C ARG A 71 7.20 -11.21 8.77
N VAL A 72 8.15 -11.99 9.29
CA VAL A 72 8.10 -13.45 9.33
C VAL A 72 6.93 -13.94 10.20
N LYS A 73 6.20 -14.95 9.75
CA LYS A 73 5.19 -15.63 10.59
C LYS A 73 5.89 -16.48 11.65
N LYS A 74 5.31 -16.61 12.86
CA LYS A 74 5.86 -17.36 14.01
C LYS A 74 6.30 -18.80 13.69
N LYS A 75 5.74 -19.43 12.66
CA LYS A 75 6.03 -20.82 12.24
C LYS A 75 6.95 -20.92 11.00
N MET A 76 7.41 -19.81 10.43
CA MET A 76 8.35 -19.88 9.30
C MET A 76 9.76 -20.08 9.83
N LYS A 77 10.46 -21.11 9.32
CA LYS A 77 11.90 -21.27 9.54
C LYS A 77 12.62 -20.00 9.13
N ASN A 78 13.49 -19.51 10.01
CA ASN A 78 14.16 -18.22 9.92
C ASN A 78 14.87 -17.99 8.60
N GLY A 79 14.25 -17.25 7.68
CA GLY A 79 15.02 -16.48 6.73
C GLY A 79 15.70 -15.33 7.50
N MET A 80 17.00 -15.20 7.43
CA MET A 80 17.72 -14.08 8.03
C MET A 80 17.24 -12.78 7.38
N ILE A 81 16.36 -12.04 8.08
CA ILE A 81 16.00 -10.68 7.65
C ILE A 81 17.17 -9.78 8.04
N SER A 82 17.75 -9.07 7.08
CA SER A 82 18.84 -8.14 7.34
C SER A 82 18.41 -7.07 8.36
N LEU A 83 19.37 -6.51 9.10
CA LEU A 83 19.11 -5.39 10.03
C LEU A 83 18.47 -4.20 9.29
N PHE A 84 18.88 -3.98 8.05
CA PHE A 84 18.31 -2.96 7.18
C PHE A 84 16.83 -3.23 6.87
N ASP A 85 16.46 -4.44 6.49
CA ASP A 85 15.07 -4.80 6.21
C ASP A 85 14.19 -4.76 7.46
N LYS A 86 14.75 -5.07 8.65
CA LYS A 86 14.06 -4.86 9.93
C LYS A 86 13.76 -3.39 10.19
N ALA A 87 14.69 -2.49 9.85
CA ALA A 87 14.48 -1.05 9.95
C ALA A 87 13.40 -0.57 8.98
N LEU A 88 13.38 -1.10 7.75
CA LEU A 88 12.34 -0.80 6.76
C LEU A 88 10.95 -1.25 7.22
N LEU A 89 10.83 -2.43 7.80
CA LEU A 89 9.57 -2.94 8.34
C LEU A 89 8.98 -2.06 9.46
N ARG A 90 9.81 -1.36 10.24
CA ARG A 90 9.34 -0.39 11.23
C ARG A 90 8.75 0.86 10.58
N LYS A 91 9.27 1.23 9.41
CA LYS A 91 8.85 2.42 8.67
C LYS A 91 7.50 2.22 7.93
N ARG A 92 6.94 1.00 7.93
CA ARG A 92 5.63 0.71 7.32
C ARG A 92 4.49 1.61 7.86
N ALA A 93 4.61 2.08 9.09
CA ALA A 93 3.60 2.95 9.69
C ALA A 93 3.29 4.23 8.87
N ILE A 94 4.15 4.62 7.93
CA ILE A 94 3.87 5.77 7.05
C ILE A 94 2.61 5.56 6.20
N ILE A 95 2.31 4.32 5.75
CA ILE A 95 1.09 4.04 4.98
C ILE A 95 -0.17 4.27 5.84
N GLU A 96 -0.08 4.00 7.14
CA GLU A 96 -1.17 4.24 8.08
C GLU A 96 -1.45 5.74 8.21
N SER A 97 -0.38 6.58 8.25
CA SER A 97 -0.50 8.03 8.27
C SER A 97 -1.07 8.58 6.95
N VAL A 98 -0.68 8.01 5.81
CA VAL A 98 -1.25 8.38 4.50
C VAL A 98 -2.73 8.02 4.43
N ASN A 99 -3.09 6.81 4.85
CA ASN A 99 -4.48 6.37 4.92
C ASN A 99 -5.32 7.24 5.85
N ASP A 100 -4.77 7.63 7.01
CA ASP A 100 -5.42 8.53 7.95
C ASP A 100 -5.70 9.90 7.32
N GLN A 101 -4.75 10.49 6.62
CA GLN A 101 -4.95 11.75 5.90
C GLN A 101 -6.00 11.63 4.78
N LEU A 102 -5.97 10.57 4.00
CA LEU A 102 -6.99 10.32 2.97
C LEU A 102 -8.39 10.18 3.57
N LYS A 103 -8.53 9.51 4.70
CA LYS A 103 -9.81 9.31 5.39
C LYS A 103 -10.32 10.58 6.07
N ASN A 104 -9.49 11.25 6.84
CA ASN A 104 -9.90 12.32 7.74
C ASN A 104 -9.76 13.72 7.14
N ILE A 105 -8.78 13.96 6.25
CA ILE A 105 -8.61 15.24 5.57
C ILE A 105 -9.36 15.23 4.24
N SER A 106 -9.10 14.23 3.38
CA SER A 106 -9.74 14.13 2.06
C SER A 106 -11.13 13.51 2.10
N GLN A 107 -11.59 13.01 3.24
CA GLN A 107 -12.93 12.46 3.49
C GLN A 107 -13.36 11.36 2.51
N ILE A 108 -12.43 10.57 1.97
CA ILE A 108 -12.73 9.56 0.93
C ILE A 108 -13.63 8.41 1.43
N GLU A 109 -13.65 8.15 2.74
CA GLU A 109 -14.43 7.08 3.36
C GLU A 109 -15.85 7.55 3.76
N HIS A 110 -15.99 8.81 4.13
CA HIS A 110 -17.23 9.38 4.65
C HIS A 110 -18.07 10.05 3.55
N THR A 111 -18.34 9.32 2.48
CA THR A 111 -19.13 9.87 1.39
C THR A 111 -20.62 9.55 1.57
N ARG A 112 -21.49 10.51 1.25
CA ARG A 112 -22.94 10.32 1.21
C ARG A 112 -23.46 9.93 -0.18
N HIS A 113 -22.56 9.62 -1.12
CA HIS A 113 -22.93 9.28 -2.48
C HIS A 113 -23.60 7.91 -2.54
N ARG A 114 -24.81 7.87 -3.08
CA ARG A 114 -25.53 6.61 -3.34
C ARG A 114 -25.15 5.98 -4.68
N SER A 115 -24.62 6.77 -5.61
CA SER A 115 -24.12 6.30 -6.90
C SER A 115 -22.67 5.81 -6.78
N HIS A 116 -22.40 4.62 -7.30
CA HIS A 116 -21.03 4.08 -7.40
C HIS A 116 -20.10 5.00 -8.19
N PHE A 117 -20.60 5.63 -9.25
CA PHE A 117 -19.85 6.54 -10.08
C PHE A 117 -19.42 7.79 -9.30
N ASN A 118 -20.35 8.43 -8.60
CA ASN A 118 -20.06 9.60 -7.78
C ASN A 118 -19.11 9.25 -6.61
N PHE A 119 -19.24 8.05 -6.04
CA PHE A 119 -18.30 7.56 -5.04
C PHE A 119 -16.88 7.45 -5.61
N MET A 120 -16.72 6.84 -6.81
CA MET A 120 -15.40 6.73 -7.46
C MET A 120 -14.81 8.10 -7.78
N ILE A 121 -15.61 9.06 -8.25
CA ILE A 121 -15.18 10.45 -8.48
C ILE A 121 -14.67 11.06 -7.17
N ASN A 122 -15.44 10.92 -6.08
CA ASN A 122 -15.02 11.44 -4.77
C ASN A 122 -13.68 10.86 -4.29
N VAL A 123 -13.48 9.55 -4.44
CA VAL A 123 -12.19 8.91 -4.11
C VAL A 123 -11.07 9.48 -4.98
N LEU A 124 -11.30 9.62 -6.29
CA LEU A 124 -10.31 10.16 -7.21
C LEU A 124 -9.94 11.61 -6.86
N CYS A 125 -10.94 12.46 -6.59
CA CYS A 125 -10.71 13.84 -6.15
C CYS A 125 -9.90 13.90 -4.85
N GLY A 126 -10.19 13.02 -3.89
CA GLY A 126 -9.45 12.93 -2.64
C GLY A 126 -7.98 12.50 -2.84
N LEU A 127 -7.73 11.54 -3.74
CA LEU A 127 -6.37 11.12 -4.11
C LEU A 127 -5.61 12.26 -4.80
N ILE A 128 -6.25 12.97 -5.73
CA ILE A 128 -5.66 14.13 -6.41
C ILE A 128 -5.34 15.23 -5.39
N ALA A 129 -6.27 15.58 -4.51
CA ALA A 129 -6.05 16.57 -3.45
C ALA A 129 -4.86 16.19 -2.57
N TYR A 130 -4.74 14.91 -2.19
CA TYR A 130 -3.59 14.41 -1.46
C TYR A 130 -2.28 14.57 -2.24
N CYS A 131 -2.28 14.29 -3.55
CA CYS A 131 -1.08 14.44 -4.39
C CYS A 131 -0.57 15.89 -4.43
N PHE A 132 -1.47 16.88 -4.34
CA PHE A 132 -1.12 18.29 -4.31
C PHE A 132 -0.78 18.84 -2.92
N GLN A 133 -0.88 18.04 -1.87
CA GLN A 133 -0.47 18.49 -0.53
C GLN A 133 1.01 18.87 -0.50
N PRO A 134 1.38 20.05 0.02
CA PRO A 134 2.77 20.51 0.06
C PRO A 134 3.63 19.72 1.06
N LYS A 135 3.00 19.15 2.10
CA LYS A 135 3.68 18.37 3.13
C LYS A 135 3.01 17.01 3.29
N LYS A 136 3.72 15.96 2.94
CA LYS A 136 3.28 14.57 3.07
C LYS A 136 3.97 13.86 4.24
N PRO A 137 3.35 12.85 4.85
CA PRO A 137 4.05 11.96 5.77
C PRO A 137 5.28 11.36 5.08
N SER A 138 6.46 11.51 5.67
CA SER A 138 7.69 11.02 5.05
C SER A 138 8.59 10.34 6.08
N ILE A 139 9.41 9.42 5.60
CA ILE A 139 10.46 8.81 6.40
C ILE A 139 11.65 9.75 6.38
N ALA A 140 12.16 10.14 7.57
CA ALA A 140 13.30 11.02 7.68
C ALA A 140 14.51 10.54 6.84
N LYS A 141 15.13 11.49 6.19
CA LYS A 141 16.23 11.46 5.23
C LYS A 141 17.25 10.34 5.47
N ASN A 142 17.53 9.53 4.46
CA ASN A 142 18.71 8.72 4.12
C ASN A 142 18.41 7.30 3.62
N THR A 143 17.41 7.12 2.78
CA THR A 143 17.29 5.86 2.03
C THR A 143 17.72 6.12 0.58
N LYS A 144 18.94 5.68 0.23
CA LYS A 144 19.47 5.79 -1.15
C LYS A 144 18.80 4.82 -2.14
N ASN A 145 17.92 3.94 -1.69
CA ASN A 145 17.23 2.94 -2.52
C ASN A 145 15.74 3.22 -2.57
N ALA A 146 15.13 3.00 -3.72
CA ALA A 146 13.68 3.11 -3.89
C ALA A 146 12.96 2.18 -2.90
N LEU A 147 12.28 2.75 -1.93
CA LEU A 147 11.47 2.04 -0.96
C LEU A 147 10.01 2.26 -1.28
N LEU A 148 9.29 1.17 -1.50
CA LEU A 148 7.85 1.15 -1.72
C LEU A 148 7.16 0.52 -0.52
N ILE A 149 5.97 0.98 -0.19
CA ILE A 149 5.17 0.52 0.96
C ILE A 149 3.74 0.23 0.49
N LEU A 150 3.26 -0.92 0.85
CA LEU A 150 1.95 -1.47 0.50
C LEU A 150 1.05 -1.56 1.74
#